data_f395a586883c552707ba7a0d0ef1a9a9
#
_entry.id   f395a586883c552707ba7a0d0ef1a9a9
#
_cell.length_a   1.000
_cell.length_b   1.000
_cell.length_c   1.000
_cell.angle_alpha   90.00
_cell.angle_beta   90.00
_cell.angle_gamma   90.00
#
_symmetry.space_group_name_H-M   'P 1'
#
loop_
_entity.id
_entity.type
_entity.pdbx_description
1 polymer ?
#
loop_
_entity_poly.entity_id
_entity_poly.type
_entity_poly.pdbx_seq_one_letter_code
_entity_poly.pdbx_strand_id
1 'polypeptide(L)'
;VMTEAAKGFVTPLTLSTLTDREVLTSFTQEDNDNDVWNNHVSLGIWADLMLIAPASANTIAKMATAAADNLLMATYLSAKCPVFFAPAMDLDMHQHPANQENINRLVTNGNILIPATSGSLASGLEGVGRMEEPEQIVCILEDYFKSNSPLYGKKIVITAGPTYEPIDPVRFIGNHSSGKMGYALANAAAQQGCLLYTSPSPRD
;
A
#
# COMPACT_ATOMS: atom_id res chain seq x y z
N VAL A 1 12.09 -3.43 -5.60
CA VAL A 1 13.04 -2.86 -6.58
C VAL A 1 13.83 -1.75 -5.90
N MET A 2 15.13 -1.68 -6.13
CA MET A 2 16.05 -0.71 -5.51
C MET A 2 16.89 -0.04 -6.61
N THR A 3 17.09 1.27 -6.53
CA THR A 3 17.99 1.96 -7.45
C THR A 3 19.45 1.77 -7.04
N GLU A 4 20.40 1.92 -7.98
CA GLU A 4 21.83 1.85 -7.67
C GLU A 4 22.23 2.86 -6.59
N ALA A 5 21.70 4.08 -6.64
CA ALA A 5 21.97 5.10 -5.63
C ALA A 5 21.49 4.70 -4.23
N ALA A 6 20.41 3.94 -4.12
CA ALA A 6 19.89 3.50 -2.83
C ALA A 6 20.81 2.48 -2.12
N LYS A 7 21.64 1.75 -2.87
CA LYS A 7 22.61 0.79 -2.30
C LYS A 7 23.63 1.45 -1.37
N GLY A 8 23.90 2.75 -1.57
CA GLY A 8 24.78 3.52 -0.68
C GLY A 8 24.18 3.81 0.70
N PHE A 9 22.88 3.65 0.89
CA PHE A 9 22.17 3.89 2.15
C PHE A 9 21.76 2.59 2.84
N VAL A 10 21.23 1.63 2.08
CA VAL A 10 20.80 0.32 2.58
C VAL A 10 21.26 -0.76 1.61
N THR A 11 21.79 -1.87 2.12
CA THR A 11 22.24 -2.95 1.25
C THR A 11 21.06 -3.78 0.74
N PRO A 12 21.13 -4.33 -0.49
CA PRO A 12 20.14 -5.29 -0.98
C PRO A 12 19.95 -6.48 -0.03
N LEU A 13 21.06 -6.96 0.58
CA LEU A 13 21.04 -8.05 1.54
C LEU A 13 20.19 -7.73 2.76
N THR A 14 20.30 -6.52 3.31
CA THR A 14 19.47 -6.09 4.45
C THR A 14 17.98 -6.17 4.12
N LEU A 15 17.59 -5.61 2.97
CA LEU A 15 16.18 -5.61 2.56
C LEU A 15 15.68 -7.01 2.21
N SER A 16 16.48 -7.85 1.53
CA SER A 16 16.07 -9.22 1.20
C SER A 16 15.88 -10.07 2.46
N THR A 17 16.75 -9.90 3.47
CA THR A 17 16.63 -10.61 4.75
C THR A 17 15.37 -10.18 5.53
N LEU A 18 15.05 -8.88 5.55
CA LEU A 18 13.88 -8.37 6.27
C LEU A 18 12.56 -8.72 5.60
N THR A 19 12.54 -8.80 4.27
CA THR A 19 11.31 -9.01 3.49
C THR A 19 11.10 -10.46 3.07
N ASP A 20 12.12 -11.31 3.26
CA ASP A 20 12.19 -12.68 2.69
C ASP A 20 11.90 -12.69 1.17
N ARG A 21 12.38 -11.65 0.48
CA ARG A 21 12.20 -11.44 -0.96
C ARG A 21 13.50 -10.98 -1.60
N GLU A 22 13.71 -11.42 -2.82
CA GLU A 22 14.83 -10.94 -3.62
C GLU A 22 14.69 -9.44 -3.94
N VAL A 23 15.81 -8.70 -3.87
CA VAL A 23 15.87 -7.27 -4.16
C VAL A 23 16.46 -7.05 -5.54
N LEU A 24 15.63 -6.68 -6.48
CA LEU A 24 16.00 -6.40 -7.86
C LEU A 24 16.56 -4.98 -8.01
N THR A 25 17.72 -4.84 -8.62
CA THR A 25 18.43 -3.56 -8.75
C THR A 25 18.68 -3.13 -10.19
N SER A 26 18.77 -4.08 -11.12
CA SER A 26 19.06 -3.86 -12.54
C SER A 26 18.15 -4.69 -13.43
N PHE A 27 18.16 -4.42 -14.72
CA PHE A 27 17.41 -5.21 -15.72
C PHE A 27 17.94 -6.64 -15.87
N THR A 28 19.23 -6.83 -15.65
CA THR A 28 19.88 -8.14 -15.69
C THR A 28 20.51 -8.44 -14.34
N GLN A 29 20.42 -9.69 -13.90
CA GLN A 29 21.25 -10.21 -12.82
C GLN A 29 22.43 -10.93 -13.44
N GLU A 30 23.64 -10.54 -13.01
CA GLU A 30 24.85 -11.28 -13.31
C GLU A 30 24.86 -12.55 -12.44
N ASP A 31 24.23 -13.62 -12.92
CA ASP A 31 24.43 -14.94 -12.35
C ASP A 31 25.43 -15.69 -13.23
N ASN A 32 26.39 -16.39 -12.61
CA ASN A 32 27.65 -16.89 -13.16
C ASN A 32 27.58 -17.65 -14.48
N ASP A 33 26.43 -17.94 -15.09
CA ASP A 33 26.30 -18.60 -16.40
C ASP A 33 25.02 -18.30 -17.19
N ASN A 34 24.06 -17.53 -16.63
CA ASN A 34 22.84 -17.14 -17.35
C ASN A 34 22.37 -15.76 -16.88
N ASP A 35 22.42 -14.76 -17.75
CA ASP A 35 21.79 -13.46 -17.53
C ASP A 35 20.27 -13.62 -17.37
N VAL A 36 19.79 -13.56 -16.13
CA VAL A 36 18.35 -13.57 -15.85
C VAL A 36 17.80 -12.18 -16.04
N TRP A 37 16.87 -12.03 -16.98
CA TRP A 37 16.20 -10.75 -17.25
C TRP A 37 15.11 -10.47 -16.22
N ASN A 38 15.24 -9.36 -15.50
CA ASN A 38 14.22 -8.85 -14.60
C ASN A 38 13.09 -8.19 -15.38
N ASN A 39 11.97 -8.88 -15.49
CA ASN A 39 10.84 -8.41 -16.30
C ASN A 39 10.04 -7.32 -15.57
N HIS A 40 10.32 -6.05 -15.87
CA HIS A 40 9.63 -4.89 -15.33
C HIS A 40 8.11 -4.88 -15.62
N VAL A 41 7.69 -5.46 -16.75
CA VAL A 41 6.27 -5.57 -17.09
C VAL A 41 5.56 -6.53 -16.16
N SER A 42 6.19 -7.69 -15.88
CA SER A 42 5.65 -8.65 -14.92
C SER A 42 5.51 -8.06 -13.52
N LEU A 43 6.49 -7.26 -13.07
CA LEU A 43 6.43 -6.55 -11.80
C LEU A 43 5.28 -5.54 -11.78
N GLY A 44 5.11 -4.77 -12.86
CA GLY A 44 4.04 -3.78 -12.98
C GLY A 44 2.62 -4.38 -13.05
N ILE A 45 2.49 -5.62 -13.53
CA ILE A 45 1.23 -6.35 -13.57
C ILE A 45 0.94 -7.07 -12.23
N TRP A 46 2.00 -7.60 -11.60
CA TRP A 46 1.89 -8.35 -10.35
C TRP A 46 1.46 -7.48 -9.16
N ALA A 47 1.87 -6.20 -9.14
CA ALA A 47 1.65 -5.34 -8.01
C ALA A 47 0.19 -4.86 -7.92
N ASP A 48 -0.41 -4.95 -6.73
CA ASP A 48 -1.69 -4.35 -6.39
C ASP A 48 -1.56 -2.86 -6.04
N LEU A 49 -0.35 -2.43 -5.65
CA LEU A 49 0.02 -1.05 -5.35
C LEU A 49 1.53 -0.89 -5.53
N MET A 50 1.97 0.25 -6.04
CA MET A 50 3.39 0.61 -6.09
C MET A 50 3.65 1.80 -5.17
N LEU A 51 4.54 1.63 -4.21
CA LEU A 51 5.02 2.69 -3.33
C LEU A 51 6.47 3.02 -3.66
N ILE A 52 6.77 4.29 -3.93
CA ILE A 52 8.13 4.81 -4.12
C ILE A 52 8.49 5.63 -2.87
N ALA A 53 9.23 5.02 -1.96
CA ALA A 53 9.59 5.59 -0.66
C ALA A 53 11.04 5.21 -0.29
N PRO A 54 11.94 6.18 -0.18
CA PRO A 54 11.76 7.59 -0.50
C PRO A 54 11.77 7.87 -2.02
N ALA A 55 11.08 8.93 -2.43
CA ALA A 55 11.17 9.50 -3.77
C ALA A 55 12.06 10.74 -3.75
N SER A 56 13.29 10.62 -4.23
CA SER A 56 14.21 11.77 -4.36
C SER A 56 13.78 12.71 -5.50
N ALA A 57 14.28 13.94 -5.49
CA ALA A 57 14.03 14.90 -6.57
C ALA A 57 14.37 14.33 -7.96
N ASN A 58 15.47 13.57 -8.07
CA ASN A 58 15.85 12.90 -9.32
C ASN A 58 14.80 11.86 -9.74
N THR A 59 14.31 11.04 -8.81
CA THR A 59 13.26 10.04 -9.08
C THR A 59 11.97 10.72 -9.52
N ILE A 60 11.53 11.76 -8.82
CA ILE A 60 10.35 12.55 -9.15
C ILE A 60 10.46 13.18 -10.54
N ALA A 61 11.61 13.76 -10.88
CA ALA A 61 11.85 14.33 -12.19
C ALA A 61 11.76 13.27 -13.31
N LYS A 62 12.35 12.09 -13.11
CA LYS A 62 12.28 10.97 -14.04
C LYS A 62 10.87 10.43 -14.22
N MET A 63 10.12 10.28 -13.13
CA MET A 63 8.71 9.91 -13.19
C MET A 63 7.90 10.93 -13.99
N ALA A 64 8.08 12.23 -13.73
CA ALA A 64 7.35 13.31 -14.39
C ALA A 64 7.66 13.42 -15.90
N THR A 65 8.86 13.00 -16.32
CA THR A 65 9.31 13.05 -17.72
C THR A 65 9.29 11.70 -18.43
N ALA A 66 8.87 10.63 -17.74
CA ALA A 66 8.86 9.26 -18.25
C ALA A 66 10.26 8.75 -18.71
N ALA A 67 11.32 9.12 -17.99
CA ALA A 67 12.69 8.70 -18.30
C ALA A 67 12.97 7.30 -17.78
N ALA A 68 12.87 6.28 -18.63
CA ALA A 68 13.01 4.86 -18.28
C ALA A 68 14.46 4.37 -18.35
N ASP A 69 15.36 4.97 -17.59
CA ASP A 69 16.79 4.66 -17.58
C ASP A 69 17.24 3.61 -16.56
N ASN A 70 16.31 3.09 -15.77
CA ASN A 70 16.57 2.07 -14.77
C ASN A 70 15.34 1.17 -14.52
N LEU A 71 15.53 0.06 -13.83
CA LEU A 71 14.47 -0.92 -13.56
C LEU A 71 13.28 -0.31 -12.81
N LEU A 72 13.51 0.59 -11.83
CA LEU A 72 12.44 1.24 -11.09
C LEU A 72 11.53 2.06 -12.02
N MET A 73 12.12 2.87 -12.91
CA MET A 73 11.36 3.70 -13.83
C MET A 73 10.63 2.88 -14.89
N ALA A 74 11.24 1.82 -15.40
CA ALA A 74 10.59 0.91 -16.33
C ALA A 74 9.40 0.19 -15.67
N THR A 75 9.55 -0.24 -14.41
CA THR A 75 8.46 -0.84 -13.62
C THR A 75 7.35 0.17 -13.38
N TYR A 76 7.69 1.41 -12.99
CA TYR A 76 6.73 2.49 -12.81
C TYR A 76 5.88 2.74 -14.06
N LEU A 77 6.51 2.86 -15.21
CA LEU A 77 5.81 3.09 -16.49
C LEU A 77 4.98 1.88 -16.95
N SER A 78 5.27 0.68 -16.42
CA SER A 78 4.52 -0.56 -16.70
C SER A 78 3.44 -0.84 -15.66
N ALA A 79 3.38 -0.08 -14.56
CA ALA A 79 2.44 -0.31 -13.46
C ALA A 79 0.99 -0.14 -13.92
N LYS A 80 0.15 -1.11 -13.54
CA LYS A 80 -1.31 -1.10 -13.75
C LYS A 80 -2.08 -0.75 -12.48
N CYS A 81 -1.38 -0.74 -11.36
CA CYS A 81 -1.89 -0.46 -10.05
C CYS A 81 -1.72 1.03 -9.69
N PRO A 82 -2.37 1.51 -8.63
CA PRO A 82 -2.13 2.83 -8.06
C PRO A 82 -0.68 3.00 -7.64
N VAL A 83 -0.12 4.17 -7.92
CA VAL A 83 1.27 4.51 -7.58
C VAL A 83 1.28 5.62 -6.56
N PHE A 84 1.89 5.34 -5.41
CA PHE A 84 2.16 6.29 -4.34
C PHE A 84 3.62 6.71 -4.36
N PHE A 85 3.90 7.94 -4.00
CA PHE A 85 5.26 8.41 -3.85
C PHE A 85 5.41 9.33 -2.63
N ALA A 86 6.48 9.09 -1.85
CA ALA A 86 6.80 9.83 -0.65
C ALA A 86 8.10 10.61 -0.86
N PRO A 87 8.05 11.93 -1.12
CA PRO A 87 9.22 12.75 -1.35
C PRO A 87 10.16 12.76 -0.14
N ALA A 88 11.48 12.73 -0.42
CA ALA A 88 12.53 12.95 0.57
C ALA A 88 13.68 13.70 -0.09
N MET A 89 13.94 14.93 0.38
CA MET A 89 14.99 15.80 -0.12
C MET A 89 15.20 16.97 0.79
N ASP A 90 16.25 17.73 0.58
CA ASP A 90 16.52 18.94 1.35
C ASP A 90 15.46 20.02 1.11
N LEU A 91 15.32 20.95 2.06
CA LEU A 91 14.30 22.00 2.08
C LEU A 91 14.28 22.82 0.77
N ASP A 92 15.43 23.33 0.35
CA ASP A 92 15.56 24.16 -0.84
C ASP A 92 15.23 23.38 -2.11
N MET A 93 15.59 22.09 -2.17
CA MET A 93 15.23 21.20 -3.25
C MET A 93 13.72 20.94 -3.29
N HIS A 94 13.10 20.74 -2.12
CA HIS A 94 11.66 20.53 -2.04
C HIS A 94 10.89 21.76 -2.50
N GLN A 95 11.33 22.96 -2.09
CA GLN A 95 10.67 24.22 -2.43
C GLN A 95 10.98 24.71 -3.86
N HIS A 96 11.97 24.12 -4.53
CA HIS A 96 12.39 24.57 -5.85
C HIS A 96 11.22 24.47 -6.85
N PRO A 97 10.90 25.55 -7.60
CA PRO A 97 9.73 25.60 -8.49
C PRO A 97 9.64 24.43 -9.46
N ALA A 98 10.75 24.05 -10.10
CA ALA A 98 10.77 22.92 -11.03
C ALA A 98 10.41 21.57 -10.35
N ASN A 99 10.79 21.39 -9.08
CA ASN A 99 10.46 20.18 -8.35
C ASN A 99 8.98 20.17 -7.93
N GLN A 100 8.46 21.31 -7.49
CA GLN A 100 7.03 21.47 -7.21
C GLN A 100 6.17 21.26 -8.47
N GLU A 101 6.63 21.74 -9.63
CA GLU A 101 5.97 21.47 -10.91
C GLU A 101 5.95 19.97 -11.23
N ASN A 102 7.07 19.27 -11.04
CA ASN A 102 7.13 17.83 -11.25
C ASN A 102 6.19 17.06 -10.30
N ILE A 103 6.13 17.42 -9.03
CA ILE A 103 5.19 16.84 -8.05
C ILE A 103 3.74 17.06 -8.50
N ASN A 104 3.39 18.29 -8.86
CA ASN A 104 2.04 18.63 -9.33
C ASN A 104 1.69 17.88 -10.62
N ARG A 105 2.62 17.73 -11.53
CA ARG A 105 2.44 16.95 -12.76
C ARG A 105 2.16 15.48 -12.46
N LEU A 106 2.88 14.87 -11.51
CA LEU A 106 2.65 13.50 -11.10
C LEU A 106 1.26 13.33 -10.51
N VAL A 107 0.83 14.24 -9.64
CA VAL A 107 -0.53 14.21 -9.06
C VAL A 107 -1.59 14.35 -10.15
N THR A 108 -1.40 15.27 -11.10
CA THR A 108 -2.30 15.45 -12.24
C THR A 108 -2.38 14.19 -13.12
N ASN A 109 -1.29 13.46 -13.24
CA ASN A 109 -1.22 12.19 -13.97
C ASN A 109 -1.82 11.00 -13.19
N GLY A 110 -2.39 11.23 -11.98
CA GLY A 110 -3.07 10.20 -11.20
C GLY A 110 -2.18 9.48 -10.17
N ASN A 111 -0.93 9.91 -9.98
CA ASN A 111 -0.11 9.39 -8.89
C ASN A 111 -0.53 10.02 -7.56
N ILE A 112 -0.41 9.28 -6.48
CA ILE A 112 -0.85 9.70 -5.15
C ILE A 112 0.36 10.17 -4.35
N LEU A 113 0.36 11.45 -3.98
CA LEU A 113 1.39 12.05 -3.16
C LEU A 113 1.16 11.70 -1.68
N ILE A 114 2.19 11.18 -1.02
CA ILE A 114 2.30 11.18 0.44
C ILE A 114 3.13 12.41 0.80
N PRO A 115 2.55 13.45 1.42
CA PRO A 115 3.27 14.71 1.65
C PRO A 115 4.53 14.51 2.49
N ALA A 116 5.58 15.28 2.19
CA ALA A 116 6.75 15.34 3.04
C ALA A 116 6.41 16.06 4.36
N THR A 117 7.03 15.61 5.44
CA THR A 117 6.87 16.20 6.78
C THR A 117 7.96 17.18 7.09
N SER A 118 7.73 17.98 8.15
CA SER A 118 8.74 18.87 8.70
C SER A 118 9.59 18.13 9.73
N GLY A 119 10.89 18.37 9.71
CA GLY A 119 11.82 17.79 10.68
C GLY A 119 13.27 18.11 10.35
N SER A 120 14.19 17.48 11.11
CA SER A 120 15.61 17.59 10.84
C SER A 120 15.98 16.85 9.56
N LEU A 121 16.71 17.50 8.68
CA LEU A 121 17.17 17.01 7.39
C LEU A 121 18.63 16.57 7.46
N ALA A 122 19.09 15.79 6.48
CA ALA A 122 20.46 15.29 6.43
C ALA A 122 21.52 16.43 6.34
N SER A 123 21.14 17.59 5.81
CA SER A 123 21.96 18.82 5.77
C SER A 123 22.12 19.51 7.13
N GLY A 124 21.37 19.09 8.15
CA GLY A 124 21.29 19.76 9.46
C GLY A 124 20.29 20.91 9.50
N LEU A 125 19.60 21.20 8.39
CA LEU A 125 18.49 22.16 8.37
C LEU A 125 17.22 21.54 8.95
N GLU A 126 16.31 22.39 9.42
CA GLU A 126 14.97 21.99 9.83
C GLU A 126 13.94 22.56 8.85
N GLY A 127 13.02 21.72 8.38
CA GLY A 127 11.99 22.15 7.44
C GLY A 127 11.27 21.01 6.78
N VAL A 128 10.39 21.34 5.82
CA VAL A 128 9.62 20.39 5.04
C VAL A 128 10.51 19.78 3.95
N GLY A 129 10.64 18.46 3.96
CA GLY A 129 11.46 17.72 3.00
C GLY A 129 11.78 16.30 3.47
N ARG A 130 11.48 15.99 4.73
CA ARG A 130 11.62 14.66 5.30
C ARG A 130 10.47 13.76 4.80
N MET A 131 10.82 12.53 4.43
CA MET A 131 9.81 11.52 4.12
C MET A 131 8.90 11.30 5.34
N GLU A 132 7.62 11.07 5.09
CA GLU A 132 6.66 10.68 6.12
C GLU A 132 7.14 9.43 6.88
N GLU A 133 6.76 9.31 8.15
CA GLU A 133 7.15 8.17 8.98
C GLU A 133 6.55 6.86 8.42
N PRO A 134 7.31 5.76 8.45
CA PRO A 134 6.85 4.49 7.86
C PRO A 134 5.51 4.01 8.38
N GLU A 135 5.23 4.21 9.67
CA GLU A 135 3.97 3.83 10.31
C GLU A 135 2.78 4.62 9.73
N GLN A 136 2.98 5.91 9.47
CA GLN A 136 1.96 6.76 8.86
C GLN A 136 1.75 6.40 7.38
N ILE A 137 2.83 6.09 6.66
CA ILE A 137 2.73 5.59 5.29
C ILE A 137 1.87 4.32 5.25
N VAL A 138 2.11 3.36 6.15
CA VAL A 138 1.32 2.11 6.23
C VAL A 138 -0.15 2.43 6.51
N CYS A 139 -0.44 3.32 7.47
CA CYS A 139 -1.82 3.74 7.74
C CYS A 139 -2.53 4.33 6.51
N ILE A 140 -1.84 5.20 5.75
CA ILE A 140 -2.37 5.80 4.51
C ILE A 140 -2.70 4.71 3.49
N LEU A 141 -1.82 3.72 3.31
CA LEU A 141 -2.04 2.62 2.38
C LEU A 141 -3.19 1.71 2.83
N GLU A 142 -3.29 1.39 4.12
CA GLU A 142 -4.40 0.62 4.67
C GLU A 142 -5.74 1.33 4.46
N ASP A 143 -5.80 2.63 4.72
CA ASP A 143 -7.01 3.43 4.54
C ASP A 143 -7.40 3.53 3.07
N TYR A 144 -6.41 3.60 2.17
CA TYR A 144 -6.65 3.51 0.74
C TYR A 144 -7.31 2.19 0.35
N PHE A 145 -6.76 1.05 0.78
CA PHE A 145 -7.36 -0.26 0.49
C PHE A 145 -8.73 -0.43 1.14
N LYS A 146 -8.89 0.01 2.39
CA LYS A 146 -10.19 -0.01 3.08
C LYS A 146 -11.24 0.80 2.33
N SER A 147 -10.91 2.04 1.93
CA SER A 147 -11.85 2.94 1.25
C SER A 147 -12.25 2.46 -0.15
N ASN A 148 -11.38 1.70 -0.81
CA ASN A 148 -11.65 1.09 -2.11
C ASN A 148 -12.24 -0.32 -2.03
N SER A 149 -12.51 -0.81 -0.81
CA SER A 149 -13.12 -2.13 -0.61
C SER A 149 -14.60 -2.14 -1.01
N PRO A 150 -15.13 -3.23 -1.62
CA PRO A 150 -16.50 -3.28 -2.16
C PRO A 150 -17.61 -2.97 -1.16
N LEU A 151 -17.38 -3.29 0.12
CA LEU A 151 -18.35 -3.10 1.21
C LEU A 151 -18.00 -1.93 2.14
N TYR A 152 -17.05 -1.07 1.76
CA TYR A 152 -16.69 0.08 2.55
C TYR A 152 -17.90 1.01 2.79
N GLY A 153 -18.12 1.38 4.06
CA GLY A 153 -19.25 2.23 4.47
C GLY A 153 -20.63 1.58 4.37
N LYS A 154 -20.74 0.31 3.94
CA LYS A 154 -22.00 -0.42 3.93
C LYS A 154 -22.33 -0.95 5.32
N LYS A 155 -23.60 -0.85 5.69
CA LYS A 155 -24.16 -1.46 6.90
C LYS A 155 -24.80 -2.79 6.54
N ILE A 156 -24.32 -3.86 7.14
CA ILE A 156 -24.79 -5.22 6.87
C ILE A 156 -25.31 -5.81 8.19
N VAL A 157 -26.50 -6.39 8.11
CA VAL A 157 -27.07 -7.16 9.22
C VAL A 157 -26.90 -8.63 8.90
N ILE A 158 -26.23 -9.38 9.76
CA ILE A 158 -25.99 -10.81 9.61
C ILE A 158 -26.51 -11.49 10.85
N THR A 159 -27.47 -12.42 10.67
CA THR A 159 -27.96 -13.27 11.75
C THR A 159 -27.17 -14.58 11.78
N ALA A 160 -26.77 -15.01 12.97
CA ALA A 160 -26.02 -16.25 13.16
C ALA A 160 -26.49 -16.96 14.42
N GLY A 161 -26.65 -18.26 14.34
CA GLY A 161 -27.07 -19.09 15.45
C GLY A 161 -28.37 -19.85 15.24
N PRO A 162 -28.83 -20.59 16.24
CA PRO A 162 -30.09 -21.30 16.19
C PRO A 162 -31.28 -20.36 16.33
N THR A 163 -32.42 -20.82 15.85
CA THR A 163 -33.71 -20.15 16.01
C THR A 163 -34.61 -21.03 16.86
N TYR A 164 -35.30 -20.44 17.82
CA TYR A 164 -36.22 -21.11 18.71
C TYR A 164 -37.60 -20.44 18.63
N GLU A 165 -38.65 -21.24 18.36
CA GLU A 165 -40.03 -20.79 18.38
C GLU A 165 -40.75 -21.45 19.55
N PRO A 166 -41.23 -20.72 20.56
CA PRO A 166 -41.93 -21.27 21.68
C PRO A 166 -43.30 -21.81 21.26
N ILE A 167 -43.62 -23.03 21.69
CA ILE A 167 -44.94 -23.66 21.56
C ILE A 167 -45.78 -23.32 22.81
N ASP A 168 -45.18 -23.45 23.96
CA ASP A 168 -45.77 -23.13 25.28
C ASP A 168 -44.61 -22.72 26.25
N PRO A 169 -44.86 -22.41 27.51
CA PRO A 169 -43.81 -22.01 28.47
C PRO A 169 -42.69 -23.03 28.65
N VAL A 170 -42.87 -24.28 28.24
CA VAL A 170 -41.91 -25.37 28.46
C VAL A 170 -41.30 -25.90 27.14
N ARG A 171 -42.06 -25.89 26.08
CA ARG A 171 -41.67 -26.54 24.83
C ARG A 171 -41.42 -25.50 23.72
N PHE A 172 -40.44 -25.78 22.86
CA PHE A 172 -40.12 -24.97 21.70
C PHE A 172 -39.74 -25.87 20.53
N ILE A 173 -39.88 -25.31 19.31
CA ILE A 173 -39.30 -25.86 18.08
C ILE A 173 -38.02 -25.08 17.82
N GLY A 174 -36.90 -25.78 17.58
CA GLY A 174 -35.62 -25.16 17.29
C GLY A 174 -34.85 -25.94 16.25
N ASN A 175 -33.81 -25.30 15.70
CA ASN A 175 -32.84 -25.95 14.81
C ASN A 175 -31.49 -26.08 15.52
N HIS A 176 -30.66 -27.03 15.05
CA HIS A 176 -29.31 -27.26 15.59
C HIS A 176 -28.25 -26.43 14.84
N SER A 177 -28.58 -25.19 14.44
CA SER A 177 -27.62 -24.34 13.77
C SER A 177 -26.50 -23.89 14.70
N SER A 178 -25.24 -24.15 14.31
CA SER A 178 -24.07 -23.67 15.04
C SER A 178 -23.72 -22.21 14.74
N GLY A 179 -24.46 -21.54 13.83
CA GLY A 179 -24.15 -20.20 13.37
C GLY A 179 -22.91 -20.09 12.47
N LYS A 180 -22.21 -21.18 12.17
CA LYS A 180 -20.95 -21.22 11.45
C LYS A 180 -20.96 -20.45 10.12
N MET A 181 -22.06 -20.57 9.35
CA MET A 181 -22.21 -19.86 8.10
C MET A 181 -22.36 -18.34 8.31
N GLY A 182 -23.14 -17.91 9.31
CA GLY A 182 -23.27 -16.48 9.65
C GLY A 182 -21.95 -15.87 10.09
N TYR A 183 -21.16 -16.57 10.90
CA TYR A 183 -19.81 -16.12 11.28
C TYR A 183 -18.87 -16.06 10.08
N ALA A 184 -18.92 -17.02 9.17
CA ALA A 184 -18.11 -17.00 7.94
C ALA A 184 -18.48 -15.80 7.05
N LEU A 185 -19.78 -15.51 6.90
CA LEU A 185 -20.26 -14.33 6.16
C LEU A 185 -19.83 -13.01 6.84
N ALA A 186 -19.89 -12.96 8.18
CA ALA A 186 -19.44 -11.80 8.93
C ALA A 186 -17.93 -11.53 8.71
N ASN A 187 -17.10 -12.58 8.80
CA ASN A 187 -15.68 -12.45 8.53
C ASN A 187 -15.38 -12.01 7.09
N ALA A 188 -16.08 -12.60 6.11
CA ALA A 188 -15.93 -12.19 4.71
C ALA A 188 -16.36 -10.73 4.49
N ALA A 189 -17.45 -10.28 5.12
CA ALA A 189 -17.90 -8.90 5.04
C ALA A 189 -16.89 -7.93 5.68
N ALA A 190 -16.29 -8.30 6.83
CA ALA A 190 -15.25 -7.51 7.49
C ALA A 190 -14.01 -7.38 6.60
N GLN A 191 -13.57 -8.47 5.97
CA GLN A 191 -12.44 -8.46 5.03
C GLN A 191 -12.70 -7.59 3.79
N GLN A 192 -13.97 -7.39 3.43
CA GLN A 192 -14.39 -6.52 2.33
C GLN A 192 -14.65 -5.06 2.79
N GLY A 193 -14.17 -4.67 3.98
CA GLY A 193 -14.23 -3.29 4.49
C GLY A 193 -15.53 -2.91 5.20
N CYS A 194 -16.42 -3.87 5.48
CA CYS A 194 -17.64 -3.60 6.26
C CYS A 194 -17.30 -3.43 7.74
N LEU A 195 -17.90 -2.45 8.38
CA LEU A 195 -17.87 -2.29 9.83
C LEU A 195 -18.93 -3.21 10.47
N LEU A 196 -18.47 -4.17 11.24
CA LEU A 196 -19.35 -5.07 11.99
C LEU A 196 -19.39 -4.66 13.46
N TYR A 197 -20.60 -4.58 13.99
CA TYR A 197 -20.85 -4.38 15.41
C TYR A 197 -21.55 -5.61 15.97
N THR A 198 -21.11 -6.09 17.11
CA THR A 198 -21.86 -7.09 17.85
C THR A 198 -22.93 -6.38 18.67
N SER A 199 -24.16 -6.82 18.55
CA SER A 199 -25.26 -6.38 19.44
C SER A 199 -25.77 -7.62 20.18
N PRO A 200 -25.95 -7.56 21.50
CA PRO A 200 -26.62 -8.65 22.21
C PRO A 200 -28.02 -8.83 21.64
N SER A 201 -28.46 -10.09 21.51
CA SER A 201 -29.82 -10.38 21.11
C SER A 201 -30.78 -9.83 22.15
N PRO A 202 -31.91 -9.20 21.78
CA PRO A 202 -32.94 -8.78 22.74
C PRO A 202 -33.54 -9.95 23.51
N ARG A 203 -33.14 -11.18 23.25
CA ARG A 203 -33.62 -12.41 23.84
C ARG A 203 -32.61 -13.09 24.78
N ASP A 204 -31.42 -12.50 24.98
CA ASP A 204 -30.40 -12.99 25.93
C ASP A 204 -30.59 -12.37 27.32
#